data_01d7e1adf35f656fb2c01f805e29c736
#
_entry.id   01d7e1adf35f656fb2c01f805e29c736
#
_cell.length_a   1.000
_cell.length_b   1.000
_cell.length_c   1.000
_cell.angle_alpha   90.00
_cell.angle_beta   90.00
_cell.angle_gamma   90.00
#
_symmetry.space_group_name_H-M   'P 1'
#
loop_
_entity.id
_entity.type
_entity.pdbx_description
1 polymer ?
#
loop_
_entity_poly.entity_id
_entity_poly.type
_entity_poly.pdbx_seq_one_letter_code
_entity_poly.pdbx_strand_id
1 'polypeptide(L)'
;MNPYTDPALQVDDFRAHSEPLRLSVVTETYPPEVNGVALTVAQLVKGLQARGHNIQLVRPRQTSGDEAGDNERFHEVLMRGVKIPHYPNLRMGVPSKRQLVRLWSVRRPDVVHIATEGPLGWSALQACRYLKLPVTSDFRTNFHAYSRHYGMGWLKKPIMAYLRKFHNATQRTFVPTEALREDLESCRFHGLRVIGRGVDTQLFDPVRRDRSLRAQWGAIDQTVVLLCVSRLAAEKNLDLLVRAYEALSDKMPWCRLVFVGDGPMKSTLQSRVPQAIFAGTRTGHDLAAHYASADLFAFPSLTETFGNVTAEALASGLPVVAFDYAAAASLLRHGINGHLVPFADASGFVDSVVDLGWEHQKRLALAAHARRTALGLGWDTIVSQFEAQLRQVRDEASASDRPHPSRSTQPSPAQ
;
A
#
# COMPACT_ATOMS: atom_id res chain seq x y z
N MET A 1 -48.76 13.36 24.76
CA MET A 1 -47.82 12.33 25.25
C MET A 1 -47.70 11.32 24.13
N ASN A 2 -46.48 11.17 23.60
CA ASN A 2 -46.20 10.24 22.52
C ASN A 2 -45.96 8.85 23.16
N PRO A 3 -46.74 7.80 22.86
CA PRO A 3 -46.68 6.49 23.52
C PRO A 3 -45.47 5.65 23.14
N TYR A 4 -44.50 6.16 22.38
CA TYR A 4 -43.35 5.42 21.86
C TYR A 4 -42.00 5.76 22.54
N THR A 5 -42.01 6.48 23.68
CA THR A 5 -40.78 6.69 24.46
C THR A 5 -40.81 5.86 25.74
N ASP A 6 -40.65 4.57 25.62
CA ASP A 6 -40.30 3.70 26.75
C ASP A 6 -38.77 3.73 26.93
N PRO A 7 -38.23 4.27 28.03
CA PRO A 7 -36.78 4.31 28.28
C PRO A 7 -36.14 2.94 28.52
N ALA A 8 -36.93 1.86 28.56
CA ALA A 8 -36.47 0.50 28.70
C ALA A 8 -36.33 -0.27 27.36
N LEU A 9 -36.73 0.33 26.24
CA LEU A 9 -36.54 -0.28 24.92
C LEU A 9 -35.11 0.00 24.44
N GLN A 10 -34.19 -0.89 24.75
CA GLN A 10 -32.89 -0.97 24.09
C GLN A 10 -33.12 -1.53 22.67
N VAL A 11 -33.16 -0.64 21.69
CA VAL A 11 -33.19 -1.06 20.27
C VAL A 11 -31.76 -1.52 19.94
N ASP A 12 -31.50 -2.81 20.08
CA ASP A 12 -30.33 -3.43 19.44
C ASP A 12 -30.50 -3.31 17.94
N ASP A 13 -29.73 -2.43 17.33
CA ASP A 13 -29.66 -2.29 15.89
C ASP A 13 -29.00 -3.56 15.35
N PHE A 14 -29.81 -4.58 15.07
CA PHE A 14 -29.40 -5.76 14.30
C PHE A 14 -29.02 -5.29 12.89
N ARG A 15 -27.82 -4.73 12.76
CA ARG A 15 -27.22 -4.55 11.45
C ARG A 15 -27.28 -5.91 10.78
N ALA A 16 -28.08 -6.04 9.75
CA ALA A 16 -28.11 -7.24 8.93
C ALA A 16 -26.66 -7.55 8.54
N HIS A 17 -26.06 -8.56 9.15
CA HIS A 17 -24.73 -9.03 8.78
C HIS A 17 -24.86 -9.44 7.32
N SER A 18 -24.37 -8.58 6.44
CA SER A 18 -24.36 -8.89 5.01
C SER A 18 -23.62 -10.22 4.84
N GLU A 19 -24.19 -11.14 4.06
CA GLU A 19 -23.66 -12.50 3.86
C GLU A 19 -22.15 -12.49 3.60
N PRO A 20 -21.39 -13.42 4.20
CA PRO A 20 -19.96 -13.56 3.94
C PRO A 20 -19.68 -13.75 2.46
N LEU A 21 -18.72 -12.99 1.91
CA LEU A 21 -18.24 -13.20 0.56
C LEU A 21 -17.32 -14.42 0.49
N ARG A 22 -17.42 -15.18 -0.59
CA ARG A 22 -16.40 -16.14 -1.02
C ARG A 22 -15.47 -15.41 -1.98
N LEU A 23 -14.33 -14.96 -1.49
CA LEU A 23 -13.37 -14.17 -2.25
C LEU A 23 -12.15 -15.01 -2.64
N SER A 24 -11.78 -15.01 -3.93
CA SER A 24 -10.49 -15.52 -4.35
C SER A 24 -9.52 -14.36 -4.58
N VAL A 25 -8.43 -14.33 -3.82
CA VAL A 25 -7.35 -13.34 -3.96
C VAL A 25 -6.18 -13.99 -4.69
N VAL A 26 -5.76 -13.43 -5.82
CA VAL A 26 -4.65 -13.92 -6.64
C VAL A 26 -3.50 -12.92 -6.59
N THR A 27 -2.32 -13.38 -6.22
CA THR A 27 -1.13 -12.54 -6.10
C THR A 27 0.13 -13.30 -6.48
N GLU A 28 1.14 -12.61 -7.03
CA GLU A 28 2.49 -13.17 -7.24
C GLU A 28 3.35 -13.10 -5.97
N THR A 29 3.01 -12.22 -5.03
CA THR A 29 3.79 -11.92 -3.82
C THR A 29 2.91 -11.91 -2.58
N TYR A 30 3.39 -12.57 -1.52
CA TYR A 30 2.72 -12.66 -0.22
C TYR A 30 3.75 -12.99 0.86
N PRO A 31 3.53 -12.68 2.15
CA PRO A 31 4.44 -13.12 3.20
C PRO A 31 4.79 -14.62 3.11
N PRO A 32 6.05 -15.02 3.37
CA PRO A 32 7.09 -14.27 4.07
C PRO A 32 7.90 -13.27 3.22
N GLU A 33 7.54 -13.01 1.96
CA GLU A 33 8.19 -11.94 1.20
C GLU A 33 7.96 -10.57 1.84
N VAL A 34 9.03 -9.79 1.99
CA VAL A 34 8.98 -8.45 2.60
C VAL A 34 9.01 -7.40 1.50
N ASN A 35 7.83 -7.01 1.04
CA ASN A 35 7.64 -5.88 0.13
C ASN A 35 6.27 -5.24 0.35
N GLY A 36 6.11 -3.98 -0.10
CA GLY A 36 4.89 -3.20 0.17
C GLY A 36 3.61 -3.79 -0.42
N VAL A 37 3.71 -4.59 -1.50
CA VAL A 37 2.55 -5.28 -2.11
C VAL A 37 2.14 -6.46 -1.24
N ALA A 38 3.10 -7.33 -0.88
CA ALA A 38 2.87 -8.50 -0.03
C ALA A 38 2.22 -8.12 1.30
N LEU A 39 2.75 -7.09 1.97
CA LEU A 39 2.21 -6.59 3.24
C LEU A 39 0.80 -6.03 3.09
N THR A 40 0.52 -5.28 2.02
CA THR A 40 -0.81 -4.72 1.77
C THR A 40 -1.84 -5.83 1.52
N VAL A 41 -1.51 -6.81 0.66
CA VAL A 41 -2.41 -7.94 0.38
C VAL A 41 -2.68 -8.75 1.65
N ALA A 42 -1.66 -8.99 2.48
CA ALA A 42 -1.81 -9.70 3.75
C ALA A 42 -2.74 -8.95 4.72
N GLN A 43 -2.64 -7.63 4.83
CA GLN A 43 -3.53 -6.83 5.66
C GLN A 43 -4.98 -6.84 5.17
N LEU A 44 -5.20 -6.74 3.86
CA LEU A 44 -6.55 -6.85 3.27
C LEU A 44 -7.15 -8.24 3.53
N VAL A 45 -6.38 -9.31 3.30
CA VAL A 45 -6.81 -10.69 3.58
C VAL A 45 -7.16 -10.88 5.05
N LYS A 46 -6.25 -10.46 5.96
CA LYS A 46 -6.47 -10.55 7.41
C LYS A 46 -7.72 -9.78 7.86
N GLY A 47 -7.88 -8.55 7.36
CA GLY A 47 -9.02 -7.71 7.70
C GLY A 47 -10.35 -8.28 7.21
N LEU A 48 -10.38 -8.85 6.00
CA LEU A 48 -11.59 -9.51 5.45
C LEU A 48 -11.91 -10.81 6.20
N GLN A 49 -10.89 -11.59 6.59
CA GLN A 49 -11.11 -12.78 7.44
C GLN A 49 -11.71 -12.41 8.80
N ALA A 50 -11.18 -11.35 9.44
CA ALA A 50 -11.70 -10.86 10.71
C ALA A 50 -13.18 -10.40 10.62
N ARG A 51 -13.63 -10.04 9.40
CA ARG A 51 -15.03 -9.68 9.09
C ARG A 51 -15.89 -10.88 8.68
N GLY A 52 -15.36 -12.09 8.77
CA GLY A 52 -16.08 -13.33 8.57
C GLY A 52 -16.17 -13.81 7.11
N HIS A 53 -15.42 -13.19 6.17
CA HIS A 53 -15.39 -13.64 4.78
C HIS A 53 -14.58 -14.93 4.59
N ASN A 54 -14.96 -15.71 3.58
CA ASN A 54 -14.24 -16.91 3.16
C ASN A 54 -13.22 -16.55 2.10
N ILE A 55 -11.94 -16.68 2.42
CA ILE A 55 -10.84 -16.25 1.55
C ILE A 55 -10.14 -17.47 0.95
N GLN A 56 -10.02 -17.50 -0.37
CA GLN A 56 -9.12 -18.36 -1.09
C GLN A 56 -7.94 -17.56 -1.61
N LEU A 57 -6.76 -17.75 -1.03
CA LEU A 57 -5.53 -17.09 -1.47
C LEU A 57 -4.79 -17.98 -2.47
N VAL A 58 -4.57 -17.46 -3.67
CA VAL A 58 -3.82 -18.14 -4.74
C VAL A 58 -2.51 -17.43 -4.98
N ARG A 59 -1.39 -18.11 -4.74
CA ARG A 59 -0.04 -17.54 -4.94
C ARG A 59 0.96 -18.57 -5.46
N PRO A 60 2.12 -18.15 -6.00
CA PRO A 60 3.20 -19.06 -6.32
C PRO A 60 3.81 -19.66 -5.04
N ARG A 61 4.27 -20.90 -5.11
CA ARG A 61 5.08 -21.54 -4.08
C ARG A 61 6.45 -20.85 -4.01
N GLN A 62 6.84 -20.37 -2.84
CA GLN A 62 8.08 -19.61 -2.65
C GLN A 62 9.31 -20.50 -2.45
N THR A 63 9.15 -21.59 -1.70
CA THR A 63 10.22 -22.57 -1.44
C THR A 63 9.69 -23.98 -1.65
N SER A 64 10.58 -24.99 -1.68
CA SER A 64 10.17 -26.40 -1.75
C SER A 64 9.44 -26.87 -0.50
N GLY A 65 9.74 -26.27 0.65
CA GLY A 65 9.08 -26.54 1.94
C GLY A 65 7.88 -25.62 2.25
N ASP A 66 7.42 -24.83 1.29
CA ASP A 66 6.28 -23.95 1.48
C ASP A 66 4.99 -24.77 1.58
N GLU A 67 4.30 -24.68 2.71
CA GLU A 67 3.05 -25.38 3.01
C GLU A 67 1.87 -24.41 2.90
N ALA A 68 0.76 -24.90 2.35
CA ALA A 68 -0.44 -24.10 2.22
C ALA A 68 -1.13 -23.94 3.58
N GLY A 69 -1.44 -22.70 3.94
CA GLY A 69 -2.30 -22.41 5.08
C GLY A 69 -3.74 -22.85 4.81
N ASP A 70 -4.36 -23.51 5.77
CA ASP A 70 -5.76 -23.91 5.67
C ASP A 70 -6.45 -23.79 7.04
N ASN A 71 -7.60 -23.12 7.07
CA ASN A 71 -8.50 -23.10 8.21
C ASN A 71 -9.94 -22.93 7.73
N GLU A 72 -10.90 -22.88 8.64
CA GLU A 72 -12.33 -22.84 8.33
C GLU A 72 -12.72 -21.77 7.28
N ARG A 73 -12.07 -20.60 7.32
CA ARG A 73 -12.39 -19.43 6.47
C ARG A 73 -11.24 -18.97 5.58
N PHE A 74 -10.14 -19.71 5.58
CA PHE A 74 -8.97 -19.38 4.77
C PHE A 74 -8.41 -20.63 4.13
N HIS A 75 -8.29 -20.61 2.83
CA HIS A 75 -7.76 -21.70 2.05
C HIS A 75 -6.67 -21.16 1.10
N GLU A 76 -5.44 -21.57 1.33
CA GLU A 76 -4.32 -21.18 0.49
C GLU A 76 -4.07 -22.22 -0.61
N VAL A 77 -3.87 -21.74 -1.84
CA VAL A 77 -3.61 -22.58 -3.01
C VAL A 77 -2.26 -22.18 -3.59
N LEU A 78 -1.29 -23.09 -3.45
CA LEU A 78 0.06 -22.90 -3.95
C LEU A 78 0.19 -23.35 -5.41
N MET A 79 0.46 -22.41 -6.29
CA MET A 79 0.72 -22.66 -7.71
C MET A 79 2.22 -22.84 -7.97
N ARG A 80 2.58 -23.39 -9.13
CA ARG A 80 3.98 -23.49 -9.55
C ARG A 80 4.58 -22.10 -9.73
N GLY A 81 5.76 -21.87 -9.13
CA GLY A 81 6.53 -20.64 -9.26
C GLY A 81 7.89 -20.88 -9.87
N VAL A 82 8.40 -19.89 -10.60
CA VAL A 82 9.77 -19.85 -11.16
C VAL A 82 10.51 -18.65 -10.58
N LYS A 83 11.84 -18.79 -10.43
CA LYS A 83 12.71 -17.70 -9.94
C LYS A 83 12.73 -16.57 -10.98
N ILE A 84 12.71 -15.33 -10.51
CA ILE A 84 12.89 -14.16 -11.37
C ILE A 84 14.40 -13.93 -11.56
N PRO A 85 14.90 -13.83 -12.81
CA PRO A 85 16.28 -13.47 -13.05
C PRO A 85 16.67 -12.18 -12.32
N HIS A 86 17.86 -12.13 -11.73
CA HIS A 86 18.40 -11.04 -10.90
C HIS A 86 17.69 -10.79 -9.55
N TYR A 87 16.60 -11.52 -9.22
CA TYR A 87 15.89 -11.43 -7.95
C TYR A 87 15.72 -12.83 -7.33
N PRO A 88 16.78 -13.42 -6.74
CA PRO A 88 16.80 -14.84 -6.32
C PRO A 88 15.75 -15.18 -5.25
N ASN A 89 15.32 -14.18 -4.48
CA ASN A 89 14.33 -14.33 -3.40
C ASN A 89 12.89 -14.10 -3.85
N LEU A 90 12.66 -13.71 -5.12
CA LEU A 90 11.34 -13.50 -5.67
C LEU A 90 10.98 -14.60 -6.66
N ARG A 91 9.73 -15.04 -6.60
CA ARG A 91 9.19 -16.00 -7.56
C ARG A 91 7.98 -15.41 -8.28
N MET A 92 7.86 -15.80 -9.53
CA MET A 92 6.75 -15.45 -10.40
C MET A 92 5.96 -16.71 -10.71
N GLY A 93 4.65 -16.64 -10.69
CA GLY A 93 3.79 -17.76 -11.08
C GLY A 93 3.93 -18.10 -12.55
N VAL A 94 3.67 -19.36 -12.88
CA VAL A 94 3.59 -19.79 -14.28
C VAL A 94 2.15 -19.73 -14.78
N PRO A 95 1.91 -19.67 -16.11
CA PRO A 95 0.57 -19.70 -16.68
C PRO A 95 -0.23 -20.90 -16.19
N SER A 96 -1.35 -20.66 -15.46
CA SER A 96 -2.11 -21.67 -14.72
C SER A 96 -3.62 -21.64 -14.99
N LYS A 97 -4.05 -21.10 -16.14
CA LYS A 97 -5.49 -20.93 -16.47
C LYS A 97 -6.32 -22.20 -16.27
N ARG A 98 -5.85 -23.37 -16.77
CA ARG A 98 -6.60 -24.64 -16.68
C ARG A 98 -6.83 -25.09 -15.23
N GLN A 99 -5.81 -24.89 -14.38
CA GLN A 99 -5.88 -25.22 -12.96
C GLN A 99 -6.87 -24.33 -12.23
N LEU A 100 -6.84 -23.02 -12.50
CA LEU A 100 -7.79 -22.04 -11.92
C LEU A 100 -9.23 -22.29 -12.38
N VAL A 101 -9.45 -22.64 -13.65
CA VAL A 101 -10.78 -23.02 -14.14
C VAL A 101 -11.30 -24.24 -13.38
N ARG A 102 -10.49 -25.29 -13.19
CA ARG A 102 -10.90 -26.48 -12.40
C ARG A 102 -11.22 -26.10 -10.95
N LEU A 103 -10.35 -25.33 -10.32
CA LEU A 103 -10.49 -24.87 -8.94
C LEU A 103 -11.82 -24.12 -8.74
N TRP A 104 -12.08 -23.12 -9.59
CA TRP A 104 -13.26 -22.27 -9.46
C TRP A 104 -14.55 -22.87 -10.04
N SER A 105 -14.47 -23.95 -10.80
CA SER A 105 -15.63 -24.75 -11.19
C SER A 105 -16.16 -25.56 -10.00
N VAL A 106 -15.29 -25.96 -9.06
CA VAL A 106 -15.66 -26.71 -7.85
C VAL A 106 -15.97 -25.79 -6.68
N ARG A 107 -15.09 -24.79 -6.45
CA ARG A 107 -15.24 -23.80 -5.37
C ARG A 107 -15.38 -22.40 -6.00
N ARG A 108 -16.57 -22.11 -6.49
CA ARG A 108 -16.87 -20.88 -7.21
C ARG A 108 -16.82 -19.67 -6.25
N PRO A 109 -15.91 -18.69 -6.47
CA PRO A 109 -15.91 -17.45 -5.71
C PRO A 109 -17.03 -16.52 -6.17
N ASP A 110 -17.48 -15.64 -5.27
CA ASP A 110 -18.42 -14.57 -5.60
C ASP A 110 -17.73 -13.43 -6.35
N VAL A 111 -16.46 -13.17 -6.00
CA VAL A 111 -15.58 -12.19 -6.66
C VAL A 111 -14.14 -12.74 -6.67
N VAL A 112 -13.40 -12.45 -7.73
CA VAL A 112 -11.95 -12.67 -7.80
C VAL A 112 -11.25 -11.33 -7.76
N HIS A 113 -10.27 -11.18 -6.86
CA HIS A 113 -9.41 -10.02 -6.80
C HIS A 113 -7.99 -10.37 -7.23
N ILE A 114 -7.46 -9.69 -8.24
CA ILE A 114 -6.11 -9.92 -8.75
C ILE A 114 -5.20 -8.77 -8.30
N ALA A 115 -4.33 -9.06 -7.32
CA ALA A 115 -3.48 -8.05 -6.71
C ALA A 115 -2.20 -7.73 -7.51
N THR A 116 -1.84 -8.56 -8.49
CA THR A 116 -0.64 -8.37 -9.32
C THR A 116 -0.87 -8.84 -10.75
N GLU A 117 -0.28 -8.13 -11.72
CA GLU A 117 -0.47 -8.28 -13.17
C GLU A 117 0.45 -9.32 -13.81
N GLY A 118 1.11 -10.17 -13.03
CA GLY A 118 2.04 -11.20 -13.53
C GLY A 118 1.34 -12.35 -14.29
N PRO A 119 2.09 -13.39 -14.70
CA PRO A 119 1.56 -14.50 -15.48
C PRO A 119 0.45 -15.29 -14.75
N LEU A 120 0.51 -15.41 -13.42
CA LEU A 120 -0.56 -16.00 -12.62
C LEU A 120 -1.81 -15.10 -12.63
N GLY A 121 -1.62 -13.79 -12.43
CA GLY A 121 -2.71 -12.81 -12.52
C GLY A 121 -3.37 -12.79 -13.89
N TRP A 122 -2.59 -12.84 -14.98
CA TRP A 122 -3.13 -12.97 -16.34
C TRP A 122 -3.93 -14.26 -16.51
N SER A 123 -3.43 -15.37 -15.97
CA SER A 123 -4.14 -16.66 -16.01
C SER A 123 -5.47 -16.61 -15.25
N ALA A 124 -5.48 -15.91 -14.11
CA ALA A 124 -6.68 -15.68 -13.31
C ALA A 124 -7.72 -14.86 -14.11
N LEU A 125 -7.30 -13.76 -14.73
CA LEU A 125 -8.17 -12.96 -15.59
C LEU A 125 -8.81 -13.79 -16.72
N GLN A 126 -8.01 -14.65 -17.39
CA GLN A 126 -8.50 -15.53 -18.44
C GLN A 126 -9.48 -16.59 -17.92
N ALA A 127 -9.26 -17.11 -16.71
CA ALA A 127 -10.16 -18.07 -16.07
C ALA A 127 -11.49 -17.38 -15.64
N CYS A 128 -11.43 -16.16 -15.09
CA CYS A 128 -12.61 -15.37 -14.75
C CYS A 128 -13.48 -15.09 -15.99
N ARG A 129 -12.87 -14.69 -17.10
CA ARG A 129 -13.60 -14.46 -18.36
C ARG A 129 -14.28 -15.73 -18.87
N TYR A 130 -13.60 -16.87 -18.78
CA TYR A 130 -14.15 -18.16 -19.20
C TYR A 130 -15.33 -18.60 -18.36
N LEU A 131 -15.23 -18.42 -17.03
CA LEU A 131 -16.25 -18.81 -16.05
C LEU A 131 -17.30 -17.72 -15.79
N LYS A 132 -17.18 -16.56 -16.45
CA LYS A 132 -18.00 -15.37 -16.21
C LYS A 132 -18.03 -14.97 -14.72
N LEU A 133 -16.85 -14.95 -14.08
CA LEU A 133 -16.72 -14.52 -12.68
C LEU A 133 -16.45 -13.00 -12.61
N PRO A 134 -17.07 -12.30 -11.65
CA PRO A 134 -16.71 -10.91 -11.37
C PRO A 134 -15.25 -10.82 -10.97
N VAL A 135 -14.53 -9.84 -11.54
CA VAL A 135 -13.09 -9.70 -11.30
C VAL A 135 -12.70 -8.25 -11.08
N THR A 136 -11.92 -8.02 -10.04
CA THR A 136 -11.27 -6.74 -9.73
C THR A 136 -9.76 -6.89 -9.78
N SER A 137 -9.04 -5.78 -9.92
CA SER A 137 -7.58 -5.79 -9.90
C SER A 137 -7.02 -4.61 -9.12
N ASP A 138 -5.76 -4.75 -8.68
CA ASP A 138 -4.96 -3.66 -8.13
C ASP A 138 -3.92 -3.19 -9.14
N PHE A 139 -3.77 -1.88 -9.29
CA PHE A 139 -2.65 -1.29 -10.01
C PHE A 139 -1.53 -0.96 -9.00
N ARG A 140 -0.49 -1.80 -8.98
CA ARG A 140 0.62 -1.69 -8.01
C ARG A 140 1.97 -1.45 -8.65
N THR A 141 2.01 -1.37 -9.98
CA THR A 141 3.24 -1.18 -10.75
C THR A 141 3.68 0.28 -10.70
N ASN A 142 4.94 0.52 -10.27
CA ASN A 142 5.52 1.85 -10.36
C ASN A 142 6.02 2.11 -11.78
N PHE A 143 5.18 2.75 -12.56
CA PHE A 143 5.39 2.97 -13.98
C PHE A 143 6.56 3.93 -14.29
N HIS A 144 6.73 4.95 -13.45
CA HIS A 144 7.78 5.95 -13.62
C HIS A 144 9.19 5.38 -13.36
N ALA A 145 9.30 4.39 -12.46
CA ALA A 145 10.58 3.72 -12.18
C ALA A 145 11.09 2.90 -13.38
N TYR A 146 10.20 2.22 -14.09
CA TYR A 146 10.59 1.41 -15.26
C TYR A 146 11.15 2.24 -16.42
N SER A 147 10.69 3.49 -16.58
CA SER A 147 11.07 4.32 -17.73
C SER A 147 12.40 5.05 -17.56
N ARG A 148 12.81 5.38 -16.35
CA ARG A 148 14.00 6.21 -16.08
C ARG A 148 15.25 5.40 -15.70
N HIS A 149 15.10 4.31 -14.92
CA HIS A 149 16.25 3.62 -14.33
C HIS A 149 16.80 2.44 -15.13
N TYR A 150 16.03 1.92 -16.10
CA TYR A 150 16.48 0.76 -16.89
C TYR A 150 16.92 1.08 -18.32
N GLY A 151 16.99 2.36 -18.73
CA GLY A 151 17.44 2.74 -20.08
C GLY A 151 16.56 2.20 -21.23
N MET A 152 15.43 1.56 -20.92
CA MET A 152 14.57 0.85 -21.87
C MET A 152 13.29 1.63 -22.16
N GLY A 153 13.41 2.93 -22.45
CA GLY A 153 12.25 3.79 -22.78
C GLY A 153 11.37 3.26 -23.91
N TRP A 154 11.91 2.45 -24.81
CA TRP A 154 11.19 1.79 -25.90
C TRP A 154 10.19 0.71 -25.43
N LEU A 155 10.40 0.09 -24.27
CA LEU A 155 9.46 -0.87 -23.67
C LEU A 155 8.28 -0.21 -22.95
N LYS A 156 8.31 1.09 -22.75
CA LYS A 156 7.22 1.82 -22.07
C LYS A 156 5.87 1.62 -22.76
N LYS A 157 5.83 1.77 -24.08
CA LYS A 157 4.57 1.63 -24.86
C LYS A 157 3.99 0.21 -24.79
N PRO A 158 4.75 -0.88 -25.03
CA PRO A 158 4.21 -2.23 -24.94
C PRO A 158 3.79 -2.62 -23.52
N ILE A 159 4.53 -2.21 -22.49
CA ILE A 159 4.15 -2.47 -21.10
C ILE A 159 2.84 -1.74 -20.75
N MET A 160 2.68 -0.46 -21.13
CA MET A 160 1.43 0.27 -20.95
C MET A 160 0.26 -0.35 -21.68
N ALA A 161 0.49 -0.82 -22.92
CA ALA A 161 -0.55 -1.51 -23.68
C ALA A 161 -0.99 -2.81 -23.00
N TYR A 162 -0.03 -3.57 -22.45
CA TYR A 162 -0.31 -4.76 -21.66
C TYR A 162 -1.12 -4.45 -20.40
N LEU A 163 -0.65 -3.50 -19.56
CA LEU A 163 -1.32 -3.12 -18.34
C LEU A 163 -2.73 -2.59 -18.59
N ARG A 164 -2.88 -1.71 -19.60
CA ARG A 164 -4.20 -1.22 -20.01
C ARG A 164 -5.13 -2.34 -20.46
N LYS A 165 -4.64 -3.30 -21.27
CA LYS A 165 -5.42 -4.46 -21.71
C LYS A 165 -5.84 -5.33 -20.53
N PHE A 166 -4.96 -5.49 -19.55
CA PHE A 166 -5.22 -6.27 -18.33
C PHE A 166 -6.28 -5.61 -17.48
N HIS A 167 -6.06 -4.37 -17.06
CA HIS A 167 -6.93 -3.66 -16.12
C HIS A 167 -8.28 -3.29 -16.73
N ASN A 168 -8.33 -2.88 -17.99
CA ASN A 168 -9.60 -2.60 -18.66
C ASN A 168 -10.45 -3.86 -18.92
N ALA A 169 -9.91 -5.06 -18.68
CA ALA A 169 -10.64 -6.31 -18.75
C ALA A 169 -11.24 -6.75 -17.40
N THR A 170 -11.02 -6.00 -16.33
CA THR A 170 -11.64 -6.17 -15.01
C THR A 170 -12.78 -5.16 -14.81
N GLN A 171 -13.75 -5.47 -13.95
CA GLN A 171 -14.86 -4.55 -13.65
C GLN A 171 -14.39 -3.29 -12.91
N ARG A 172 -13.40 -3.45 -12.02
CA ARG A 172 -12.78 -2.35 -11.28
C ARG A 172 -11.29 -2.59 -11.08
N THR A 173 -10.54 -1.49 -11.18
CA THR A 173 -9.12 -1.47 -10.84
C THR A 173 -8.91 -0.50 -9.69
N PHE A 174 -8.31 -0.98 -8.60
CA PHE A 174 -7.99 -0.15 -7.45
C PHE A 174 -6.62 0.49 -7.62
N VAL A 175 -6.55 1.77 -7.31
CA VAL A 175 -5.34 2.60 -7.36
C VAL A 175 -5.12 3.27 -6.00
N PRO A 176 -3.87 3.49 -5.56
CA PRO A 176 -3.61 3.98 -4.21
C PRO A 176 -3.84 5.48 -4.01
N THR A 177 -3.85 6.29 -5.07
CA THR A 177 -3.95 7.76 -4.98
C THR A 177 -4.81 8.35 -6.09
N GLU A 178 -5.38 9.52 -5.83
CA GLU A 178 -6.17 10.25 -6.82
C GLU A 178 -5.31 10.70 -8.01
N ALA A 179 -4.10 11.21 -7.76
CA ALA A 179 -3.18 11.62 -8.82
C ALA A 179 -2.87 10.46 -9.79
N LEU A 180 -2.63 9.24 -9.26
CA LEU A 180 -2.41 8.08 -10.11
C LEU A 180 -3.68 7.69 -10.88
N ARG A 181 -4.86 7.86 -10.30
CA ARG A 181 -6.14 7.63 -10.99
C ARG A 181 -6.25 8.55 -12.22
N GLU A 182 -6.01 9.84 -12.03
CA GLU A 182 -6.06 10.84 -13.11
C GLU A 182 -5.03 10.56 -14.22
N ASP A 183 -3.79 10.24 -13.84
CA ASP A 183 -2.73 9.86 -14.78
C ASP A 183 -3.13 8.64 -15.63
N LEU A 184 -3.68 7.61 -15.00
CA LEU A 184 -4.10 6.39 -15.70
C LEU A 184 -5.34 6.63 -16.58
N GLU A 185 -6.31 7.45 -16.14
CA GLU A 185 -7.45 7.85 -16.97
C GLU A 185 -7.01 8.58 -18.22
N SER A 186 -6.02 9.48 -18.11
CA SER A 186 -5.41 10.15 -19.26
C SER A 186 -4.78 9.15 -20.26
N CYS A 187 -4.32 8.01 -19.74
CA CYS A 187 -3.78 6.88 -20.50
C CYS A 187 -4.85 5.88 -20.99
N ARG A 188 -6.14 6.21 -20.88
CA ARG A 188 -7.29 5.38 -21.32
C ARG A 188 -7.46 4.09 -20.48
N PHE A 189 -7.15 4.14 -19.21
CA PHE A 189 -7.62 3.13 -18.27
C PHE A 189 -9.04 3.49 -17.83
N HIS A 190 -9.86 2.47 -17.53
CA HIS A 190 -11.26 2.62 -17.15
C HIS A 190 -11.57 1.86 -15.86
N GLY A 191 -12.69 2.18 -15.23
CA GLY A 191 -13.15 1.47 -14.02
C GLY A 191 -12.25 1.69 -12.79
N LEU A 192 -11.48 2.78 -12.76
CA LEU A 192 -10.56 3.08 -11.68
C LEU A 192 -11.30 3.54 -10.42
N ARG A 193 -10.84 3.06 -9.26
CA ARG A 193 -11.32 3.49 -7.93
C ARG A 193 -10.15 3.67 -7.00
N VAL A 194 -10.16 4.77 -6.25
CA VAL A 194 -9.10 5.03 -5.26
C VAL A 194 -9.40 4.24 -4.00
N ILE A 195 -8.46 3.39 -3.63
CA ILE A 195 -8.38 2.74 -2.32
C ILE A 195 -6.97 2.94 -1.81
N GLY A 196 -6.83 3.81 -0.82
CA GLY A 196 -5.55 4.14 -0.20
C GLY A 196 -4.93 2.94 0.50
N ARG A 197 -3.86 3.20 1.23
CA ARG A 197 -3.21 2.19 2.07
C ARG A 197 -3.34 2.56 3.53
N GLY A 198 -3.63 1.58 4.34
CA GLY A 198 -3.69 1.72 5.78
C GLY A 198 -2.31 1.71 6.40
N VAL A 199 -2.25 2.19 7.63
CA VAL A 199 -1.09 2.05 8.50
C VAL A 199 -1.53 1.38 9.80
N ASP A 200 -0.66 0.54 10.36
CA ASP A 200 -0.88 -0.05 11.68
C ASP A 200 -0.53 0.96 12.77
N THR A 201 -1.54 1.68 13.24
CA THR A 201 -1.39 2.72 14.26
C THR A 201 -1.17 2.18 15.69
N GLN A 202 -1.30 0.88 15.90
CA GLN A 202 -0.94 0.21 17.17
C GLN A 202 0.54 -0.19 17.16
N LEU A 203 1.02 -0.63 16.01
CA LEU A 203 2.44 -0.93 15.81
C LEU A 203 3.27 0.35 15.76
N PHE A 204 2.90 1.28 14.86
CA PHE A 204 3.57 2.57 14.71
C PHE A 204 2.92 3.60 15.65
N ASP A 205 3.54 3.80 16.80
CA ASP A 205 3.03 4.66 17.87
C ASP A 205 4.18 5.43 18.53
N PRO A 206 4.02 6.73 18.84
CA PRO A 206 5.03 7.52 19.55
C PRO A 206 5.46 6.95 20.89
N VAL A 207 4.59 6.16 21.56
CA VAL A 207 4.89 5.51 22.85
C VAL A 207 6.09 4.55 22.77
N ARG A 208 6.45 4.10 21.57
CA ARG A 208 7.59 3.21 21.33
C ARG A 208 8.93 3.92 21.28
N ARG A 209 8.98 5.22 21.63
CA ARG A 209 10.25 5.96 21.70
C ARG A 209 11.17 5.31 22.72
N ASP A 210 12.35 4.89 22.25
CA ASP A 210 13.32 4.14 23.02
C ASP A 210 14.56 4.99 23.33
N ARG A 211 14.77 5.30 24.61
CA ARG A 211 15.93 6.06 25.08
C ARG A 211 17.24 5.30 24.91
N SER A 212 17.21 3.96 25.03
CA SER A 212 18.41 3.12 24.83
C SER A 212 18.86 3.14 23.37
N LEU A 213 17.91 3.05 22.45
CA LEU A 213 18.17 3.16 21.01
C LEU A 213 18.75 4.55 20.65
N ARG A 214 18.19 5.63 21.22
CA ARG A 214 18.74 6.98 21.05
C ARG A 214 20.16 7.11 21.61
N ALA A 215 20.43 6.52 22.75
CA ALA A 215 21.78 6.51 23.33
C ALA A 215 22.80 5.80 22.42
N GLN A 216 22.41 4.69 21.79
CA GLN A 216 23.22 3.99 20.79
C GLN A 216 23.52 4.88 19.57
N TRP A 217 22.64 5.80 19.22
CA TRP A 217 22.85 6.80 18.15
C TRP A 217 23.67 8.01 18.62
N GLY A 218 24.08 8.04 19.89
CA GLY A 218 24.72 9.22 20.48
C GLY A 218 23.80 10.42 20.57
N ALA A 219 22.49 10.19 20.67
CA ALA A 219 21.46 11.21 20.74
C ALA A 219 20.97 11.40 22.18
N ILE A 220 21.22 12.59 22.71
CA ILE A 220 20.67 13.06 23.99
C ILE A 220 19.31 13.77 23.77
N ASP A 221 18.66 14.22 24.84
CA ASP A 221 17.31 14.80 24.77
C ASP A 221 17.19 16.00 23.81
N GLN A 222 18.23 16.82 23.69
CA GLN A 222 18.27 17.99 22.77
C GLN A 222 18.72 17.65 21.35
N THR A 223 19.17 16.43 21.11
CA THR A 223 19.61 15.98 19.78
C THR A 223 18.42 15.80 18.85
N VAL A 224 18.47 16.42 17.69
CA VAL A 224 17.52 16.17 16.60
C VAL A 224 18.00 14.98 15.77
N VAL A 225 17.17 13.95 15.71
CA VAL A 225 17.44 12.77 14.91
C VAL A 225 16.60 12.84 13.62
N LEU A 226 17.31 13.00 12.51
CA LEU A 226 16.76 12.91 11.16
C LEU A 226 16.72 11.44 10.74
N LEU A 227 15.56 10.94 10.36
CA LEU A 227 15.34 9.54 9.96
C LEU A 227 14.97 9.43 8.48
N CYS A 228 15.57 8.47 7.82
CA CYS A 228 15.11 7.98 6.52
C CYS A 228 14.95 6.45 6.54
N VAL A 229 13.78 5.97 6.13
CA VAL A 229 13.49 4.54 6.00
C VAL A 229 13.22 4.23 4.55
N SER A 230 14.11 3.50 3.90
CA SER A 230 13.97 3.14 2.49
C SER A 230 14.98 2.07 2.07
N ARG A 231 14.79 1.51 0.87
CA ARG A 231 15.89 0.87 0.16
C ARG A 231 16.98 1.92 -0.16
N LEU A 232 18.24 1.62 0.14
CA LEU A 232 19.35 2.54 -0.14
C LEU A 232 19.75 2.43 -1.62
N ALA A 233 19.00 3.13 -2.48
CA ALA A 233 19.13 3.06 -3.93
C ALA A 233 18.94 4.45 -4.57
N ALA A 234 19.46 4.62 -5.79
CA ALA A 234 19.56 5.91 -6.47
C ALA A 234 18.20 6.62 -6.64
N GLU A 235 17.13 5.88 -6.88
CA GLU A 235 15.79 6.43 -7.05
C GLU A 235 15.22 7.07 -5.77
N LYS A 236 15.82 6.82 -4.61
CA LYS A 236 15.45 7.44 -3.33
C LYS A 236 16.11 8.80 -3.09
N ASN A 237 16.97 9.23 -4.02
CA ASN A 237 17.59 10.56 -4.01
C ASN A 237 18.30 10.88 -2.69
N LEU A 238 19.02 9.89 -2.14
CA LEU A 238 19.63 9.97 -0.81
C LEU A 238 20.77 11.00 -0.75
N ASP A 239 21.35 11.37 -1.89
CA ASP A 239 22.32 12.46 -1.97
C ASP A 239 21.73 13.81 -1.56
N LEU A 240 20.45 14.06 -1.88
CA LEU A 240 19.76 15.27 -1.43
C LEU A 240 19.52 15.23 0.08
N LEU A 241 19.20 14.06 0.65
CA LEU A 241 19.06 13.90 2.09
C LEU A 241 20.38 14.20 2.82
N VAL A 242 21.51 13.71 2.28
CA VAL A 242 22.85 14.00 2.84
C VAL A 242 23.12 15.51 2.83
N ARG A 243 22.84 16.19 1.70
CA ARG A 243 22.99 17.66 1.62
C ARG A 243 22.10 18.39 2.64
N ALA A 244 20.86 17.91 2.85
CA ALA A 244 19.97 18.49 3.84
C ALA A 244 20.48 18.27 5.29
N TYR A 245 21.04 17.09 5.56
CA TYR A 245 21.68 16.80 6.84
C TYR A 245 22.94 17.66 7.06
N GLU A 246 23.82 17.80 6.06
CA GLU A 246 24.99 18.65 6.11
C GLU A 246 24.60 20.10 6.45
N ALA A 247 23.64 20.67 5.73
CA ALA A 247 23.13 22.01 5.99
C ALA A 247 22.49 22.18 7.37
N LEU A 248 21.82 21.15 7.89
CA LEU A 248 21.32 21.16 9.28
C LEU A 248 22.48 21.06 10.28
N SER A 249 23.48 20.22 10.00
CA SER A 249 24.63 19.99 10.87
C SER A 249 25.50 21.24 11.03
N ASP A 250 25.59 22.08 10.00
CA ASP A 250 26.31 23.40 10.06
C ASP A 250 25.68 24.32 11.11
N LYS A 251 24.33 24.25 11.28
CA LYS A 251 23.62 25.02 12.30
C LYS A 251 23.50 24.29 13.64
N MET A 252 23.49 22.97 13.61
CA MET A 252 23.23 22.09 14.75
C MET A 252 24.17 20.86 14.72
N PRO A 253 25.44 21.03 15.13
CA PRO A 253 26.47 19.97 15.05
C PRO A 253 26.14 18.69 15.83
N TRP A 254 25.20 18.77 16.78
CA TRP A 254 24.73 17.61 17.56
C TRP A 254 23.55 16.87 16.93
N CYS A 255 23.07 17.24 15.74
CA CYS A 255 22.05 16.45 15.04
C CYS A 255 22.60 15.08 14.59
N ARG A 256 21.72 14.13 14.36
CA ARG A 256 22.07 12.78 13.89
C ARG A 256 21.25 12.42 12.66
N LEU A 257 21.87 11.68 11.74
CA LEU A 257 21.20 11.09 10.59
C LEU A 257 21.17 9.57 10.74
N VAL A 258 19.98 8.98 10.66
CA VAL A 258 19.75 7.53 10.76
C VAL A 258 19.13 7.03 9.47
N PHE A 259 19.81 6.08 8.83
CA PHE A 259 19.27 5.30 7.72
C PHE A 259 18.79 3.94 8.20
N VAL A 260 17.52 3.61 7.90
CA VAL A 260 16.96 2.26 8.11
C VAL A 260 16.68 1.66 6.74
N GLY A 261 17.29 0.53 6.47
CA GLY A 261 17.22 -0.20 5.21
C GLY A 261 18.58 -0.64 4.69
N ASP A 262 18.59 -1.24 3.53
CA ASP A 262 19.80 -1.71 2.85
C ASP A 262 19.69 -1.47 1.34
N GLY A 263 20.79 -1.55 0.62
CA GLY A 263 20.78 -1.40 -0.84
C GLY A 263 22.13 -1.03 -1.43
N PRO A 264 22.20 -0.93 -2.76
CA PRO A 264 23.47 -0.76 -3.48
C PRO A 264 24.22 0.54 -3.17
N MET A 265 23.54 1.59 -2.67
CA MET A 265 24.19 2.85 -2.30
C MET A 265 24.78 2.86 -0.88
N LYS A 266 24.62 1.81 -0.09
CA LYS A 266 25.06 1.79 1.32
C LYS A 266 26.51 2.15 1.50
N SER A 267 27.42 1.49 0.77
CA SER A 267 28.88 1.72 0.85
C SER A 267 29.24 3.15 0.44
N THR A 268 28.62 3.67 -0.61
CA THR A 268 28.83 5.06 -1.08
C THR A 268 28.38 6.07 -0.02
N LEU A 269 27.22 5.85 0.58
CA LEU A 269 26.69 6.73 1.64
C LEU A 269 27.57 6.67 2.91
N GLN A 270 28.03 5.48 3.31
CA GLN A 270 28.95 5.31 4.44
C GLN A 270 30.27 6.04 4.25
N SER A 271 30.82 6.05 3.04
CA SER A 271 32.03 6.79 2.70
C SER A 271 31.80 8.30 2.71
N ARG A 272 30.63 8.78 2.26
CA ARG A 272 30.30 10.20 2.16
C ARG A 272 29.89 10.82 3.51
N VAL A 273 29.18 10.07 4.35
CA VAL A 273 28.66 10.52 5.65
C VAL A 273 29.00 9.49 6.73
N PRO A 274 30.28 9.34 7.09
CA PRO A 274 30.71 8.30 8.02
C PRO A 274 30.11 8.45 9.43
N GLN A 275 29.66 9.65 9.80
CA GLN A 275 28.99 9.93 11.08
C GLN A 275 27.50 9.54 11.10
N ALA A 276 26.89 9.21 9.94
CA ALA A 276 25.50 8.73 9.90
C ALA A 276 25.38 7.29 10.42
N ILE A 277 24.24 7.00 11.01
CA ILE A 277 23.94 5.67 11.55
C ILE A 277 23.25 4.84 10.46
N PHE A 278 23.76 3.65 10.16
CA PHE A 278 23.19 2.69 9.22
C PHE A 278 22.64 1.49 10.00
N ALA A 279 21.36 1.57 10.36
CA ALA A 279 20.72 0.56 11.20
C ALA A 279 20.47 -0.78 10.45
N GLY A 280 20.60 -0.80 9.13
CA GLY A 280 20.24 -1.97 8.32
C GLY A 280 18.72 -2.13 8.18
N THR A 281 18.29 -3.26 7.61
CA THR A 281 16.86 -3.56 7.45
C THR A 281 16.22 -3.88 8.79
N ARG A 282 15.14 -3.20 9.13
CA ARG A 282 14.34 -3.39 10.35
C ARG A 282 12.90 -3.69 9.99
N THR A 283 12.21 -4.44 10.85
CA THR A 283 10.80 -4.83 10.65
C THR A 283 10.04 -4.85 11.97
N GLY A 284 8.71 -4.85 11.91
CA GLY A 284 7.85 -4.99 13.08
C GLY A 284 8.14 -3.98 14.18
N HIS A 285 8.22 -4.44 15.45
CA HIS A 285 8.43 -3.59 16.61
C HIS A 285 9.76 -2.83 16.59
N ASP A 286 10.82 -3.45 16.06
CA ASP A 286 12.13 -2.82 15.94
C ASP A 286 12.07 -1.63 14.96
N LEU A 287 11.44 -1.80 13.80
CA LEU A 287 11.20 -0.69 12.87
C LEU A 287 10.36 0.43 13.52
N ALA A 288 9.30 0.08 14.22
CA ALA A 288 8.45 1.04 14.91
C ALA A 288 9.20 1.83 15.99
N ALA A 289 10.10 1.18 16.73
CA ALA A 289 10.98 1.86 17.69
C ALA A 289 11.93 2.85 17.00
N HIS A 290 12.46 2.52 15.82
CA HIS A 290 13.30 3.44 15.05
C HIS A 290 12.53 4.70 14.62
N TYR A 291 11.32 4.56 14.11
CA TYR A 291 10.47 5.71 13.81
C TYR A 291 10.20 6.54 15.06
N ALA A 292 9.67 5.94 16.13
CA ALA A 292 9.29 6.67 17.34
C ALA A 292 10.47 7.35 18.05
N SER A 293 11.69 6.82 17.86
CA SER A 293 12.91 7.36 18.47
C SER A 293 13.55 8.52 17.67
N ALA A 294 13.06 8.80 16.48
CA ALA A 294 13.49 9.96 15.69
C ALA A 294 12.71 11.24 16.07
N ASP A 295 13.04 12.35 15.42
CA ASP A 295 12.43 13.66 15.66
C ASP A 295 11.90 14.30 14.37
N LEU A 296 12.42 13.89 13.21
CA LEU A 296 12.01 14.37 11.89
C LEU A 296 12.22 13.26 10.86
N PHE A 297 11.23 13.02 10.00
CA PHE A 297 11.33 12.10 8.88
C PHE A 297 11.56 12.86 7.58
N ALA A 298 12.65 12.57 6.88
CA ALA A 298 12.99 13.24 5.62
C ALA A 298 13.09 12.22 4.48
N PHE A 299 12.27 12.43 3.43
CA PHE A 299 12.08 11.46 2.38
C PHE A 299 12.04 12.10 0.97
N PRO A 300 13.21 12.36 0.35
CA PRO A 300 13.33 13.02 -0.95
C PRO A 300 13.12 12.08 -2.14
N SER A 301 12.36 10.98 -1.97
CA SER A 301 12.16 9.98 -3.02
C SER A 301 11.50 10.58 -4.26
N LEU A 302 12.06 10.25 -5.44
CA LEU A 302 11.54 10.68 -6.75
C LEU A 302 10.61 9.65 -7.38
N THR A 303 10.50 8.46 -6.79
CA THR A 303 9.69 7.38 -7.37
C THR A 303 9.05 6.53 -6.27
N GLU A 304 7.73 6.63 -6.17
CA GLU A 304 6.91 5.81 -5.28
C GLU A 304 5.65 5.33 -6.02
N THR A 305 5.19 4.14 -5.68
CA THR A 305 3.82 3.74 -6.04
C THR A 305 2.82 4.33 -5.05
N PHE A 306 3.16 4.28 -3.76
CA PHE A 306 2.45 4.95 -2.67
C PHE A 306 3.45 5.59 -1.70
N GLY A 307 4.31 4.80 -1.05
CA GLY A 307 5.27 5.25 -0.04
C GLY A 307 4.71 5.06 1.37
N ASN A 308 4.51 3.81 1.80
CA ASN A 308 3.99 3.46 3.13
C ASN A 308 4.79 4.10 4.27
N VAL A 309 6.08 4.31 4.06
CA VAL A 309 6.99 4.93 5.04
C VAL A 309 6.53 6.31 5.50
N THR A 310 5.83 7.07 4.64
CA THR A 310 5.23 8.36 5.00
C THR A 310 4.11 8.17 6.03
N ALA A 311 3.21 7.21 5.80
CA ALA A 311 2.14 6.90 6.73
C ALA A 311 2.65 6.33 8.07
N GLU A 312 3.70 5.50 8.02
CA GLU A 312 4.37 4.94 9.20
C GLU A 312 5.05 6.03 10.05
N ALA A 313 5.71 7.01 9.39
CA ALA A 313 6.29 8.16 10.04
C ALA A 313 5.23 9.03 10.74
N LEU A 314 4.13 9.36 10.03
CA LEU A 314 3.02 10.11 10.60
C LEU A 314 2.38 9.36 11.80
N ALA A 315 2.21 8.03 11.68
CA ALA A 315 1.65 7.21 12.75
C ALA A 315 2.55 7.18 13.99
N SER A 316 3.86 7.22 13.80
CA SER A 316 4.85 7.32 14.87
C SER A 316 5.02 8.75 15.43
N GLY A 317 4.17 9.70 15.00
CA GLY A 317 4.20 11.08 15.46
C GLY A 317 5.39 11.88 14.91
N LEU A 318 5.94 11.52 13.75
CA LEU A 318 7.00 12.27 13.12
C LEU A 318 6.44 13.28 12.12
N PRO A 319 6.81 14.56 12.20
CA PRO A 319 6.63 15.46 11.08
C PRO A 319 7.48 14.99 9.91
N VAL A 320 6.94 15.14 8.70
CA VAL A 320 7.54 14.61 7.47
C VAL A 320 7.95 15.76 6.57
N VAL A 321 9.17 15.70 5.99
CA VAL A 321 9.58 16.50 4.83
C VAL A 321 9.66 15.59 3.61
N ALA A 322 8.83 15.85 2.62
CA ALA A 322 8.79 15.06 1.39
C ALA A 322 8.35 15.91 0.19
N PHE A 323 8.62 15.43 -1.01
CA PHE A 323 8.09 16.04 -2.23
C PHE A 323 6.58 15.85 -2.36
N ASP A 324 5.90 16.79 -3.01
CA ASP A 324 4.48 16.74 -3.37
C ASP A 324 4.27 15.66 -4.45
N TYR A 325 4.26 14.41 -3.98
CA TYR A 325 4.17 13.23 -4.83
C TYR A 325 3.70 12.00 -4.02
N ALA A 326 2.93 11.12 -4.65
CA ALA A 326 2.47 9.83 -4.11
C ALA A 326 1.77 9.95 -2.74
N ALA A 327 2.19 9.20 -1.71
CA ALA A 327 1.57 9.26 -0.38
C ALA A 327 1.72 10.63 0.26
N ALA A 328 2.87 11.31 0.08
CA ALA A 328 3.09 12.63 0.65
C ALA A 328 2.05 13.64 0.14
N ALA A 329 1.80 13.69 -1.18
CA ALA A 329 0.76 14.53 -1.78
C ALA A 329 -0.64 14.28 -1.21
N SER A 330 -0.94 13.02 -0.86
CA SER A 330 -2.24 12.63 -0.33
C SER A 330 -2.41 12.85 1.18
N LEU A 331 -1.32 12.71 1.93
CA LEU A 331 -1.34 12.64 3.40
C LEU A 331 -0.82 13.89 4.09
N LEU A 332 0.11 14.61 3.45
CA LEU A 332 0.70 15.81 4.04
C LEU A 332 -0.13 17.06 3.73
N ARG A 333 -0.18 17.92 4.71
CA ARG A 333 -0.65 19.30 4.60
C ARG A 333 0.47 20.20 5.08
N HIS A 334 1.04 20.99 4.14
CA HIS A 334 2.19 21.86 4.42
C HIS A 334 1.94 22.75 5.63
N GLY A 335 2.88 22.77 6.58
CA GLY A 335 2.80 23.55 7.81
C GLY A 335 1.81 23.00 8.88
N ILE A 336 1.15 21.85 8.64
CA ILE A 336 0.22 21.23 9.59
C ILE A 336 0.78 19.93 10.17
N ASN A 337 1.14 18.96 9.33
CA ASN A 337 1.67 17.66 9.76
C ASN A 337 3.04 17.34 9.15
N GLY A 338 3.62 18.29 8.43
CA GLY A 338 4.92 18.20 7.79
C GLY A 338 5.11 19.34 6.77
N HIS A 339 6.21 19.26 6.03
CA HIS A 339 6.48 20.15 4.91
C HIS A 339 6.36 19.39 3.59
N LEU A 340 5.39 19.77 2.80
CA LEU A 340 5.20 19.29 1.43
C LEU A 340 5.97 20.25 0.50
N VAL A 341 6.98 19.74 -0.19
CA VAL A 341 7.88 20.51 -1.05
C VAL A 341 7.53 20.24 -2.51
N PRO A 342 7.53 21.23 -3.40
CA PRO A 342 7.30 21.01 -4.83
C PRO A 342 8.19 19.90 -5.37
N PHE A 343 7.64 19.07 -6.29
CA PHE A 343 8.35 17.90 -6.80
C PHE A 343 9.71 18.29 -7.40
N ALA A 344 10.76 17.59 -6.94
CA ALA A 344 12.16 17.80 -7.35
C ALA A 344 12.78 19.18 -6.99
N ASP A 345 12.13 20.02 -6.18
CA ASP A 345 12.72 21.23 -5.64
C ASP A 345 13.73 20.88 -4.54
N ALA A 346 15.01 20.78 -4.95
CA ALA A 346 16.09 20.40 -4.06
C ALA A 346 16.40 21.47 -3.00
N SER A 347 16.31 22.75 -3.32
CA SER A 347 16.54 23.84 -2.38
C SER A 347 15.43 23.90 -1.32
N GLY A 348 14.16 23.88 -1.74
CA GLY A 348 13.02 23.86 -0.84
C GLY A 348 13.02 22.66 0.09
N PHE A 349 13.53 21.48 -0.36
CA PHE A 349 13.70 20.32 0.51
C PHE A 349 14.75 20.55 1.60
N VAL A 350 15.92 21.05 1.23
CA VAL A 350 17.00 21.37 2.20
C VAL A 350 16.51 22.39 3.21
N ASP A 351 15.92 23.49 2.75
CA ASP A 351 15.41 24.57 3.60
C ASP A 351 14.34 24.06 4.57
N SER A 352 13.44 23.18 4.10
CA SER A 352 12.41 22.56 4.95
C SER A 352 12.97 21.65 6.03
N VAL A 353 14.03 20.88 5.73
CA VAL A 353 14.71 20.03 6.72
C VAL A 353 15.42 20.89 7.76
N VAL A 354 16.11 21.96 7.34
CA VAL A 354 16.81 22.88 8.23
C VAL A 354 15.83 23.63 9.12
N ASP A 355 14.73 24.14 8.57
CA ASP A 355 13.70 24.84 9.31
C ASP A 355 13.08 23.95 10.40
N LEU A 356 12.58 22.77 10.03
CA LEU A 356 11.98 21.84 11.00
C LEU A 356 13.02 21.24 11.96
N GLY A 357 14.27 21.09 11.54
CA GLY A 357 15.35 20.66 12.43
C GLY A 357 15.63 21.68 13.51
N TRP A 358 15.64 22.96 13.17
CA TRP A 358 15.95 24.06 14.08
C TRP A 358 14.77 24.44 14.98
N GLU A 359 13.56 24.57 14.44
CA GLU A 359 12.37 25.08 15.12
C GLU A 359 11.68 24.02 15.99
N HIS A 360 12.15 23.85 17.23
CA HIS A 360 11.68 22.80 18.16
C HIS A 360 10.16 22.85 18.40
N GLN A 361 9.61 24.04 18.70
CA GLN A 361 8.17 24.18 18.99
C GLN A 361 7.31 23.87 17.77
N LYS A 362 7.73 24.33 16.58
CA LYS A 362 7.07 24.01 15.31
C LYS A 362 7.06 22.51 15.05
N ARG A 363 8.21 21.85 15.25
CA ARG A 363 8.34 20.40 15.10
C ARG A 363 7.39 19.63 16.04
N LEU A 364 7.27 20.02 17.31
CA LEU A 364 6.34 19.40 18.27
C LEU A 364 4.88 19.59 17.87
N ALA A 365 4.48 20.78 17.43
CA ALA A 365 3.13 21.05 16.95
C ALA A 365 2.77 20.17 15.75
N LEU A 366 3.68 20.08 14.76
CA LEU A 366 3.49 19.23 13.58
C LEU A 366 3.43 17.75 13.95
N ALA A 367 4.22 17.27 14.92
CA ALA A 367 4.23 15.89 15.39
C ALA A 367 2.85 15.46 15.93
N ALA A 368 2.20 16.30 16.74
CA ALA A 368 0.86 16.02 17.24
C ALA A 368 -0.19 15.93 16.12
N HIS A 369 -0.08 16.76 15.09
CA HIS A 369 -0.95 16.71 13.92
C HIS A 369 -0.64 15.52 13.02
N ALA A 370 0.63 15.13 12.86
CA ALA A 370 1.06 13.93 12.14
C ALA A 370 0.36 12.69 12.70
N ARG A 371 0.44 12.49 14.02
CA ARG A 371 -0.25 11.37 14.70
C ARG A 371 -1.76 11.39 14.46
N ARG A 372 -2.42 12.53 14.63
CA ARG A 372 -3.88 12.67 14.40
C ARG A 372 -4.27 12.30 12.97
N THR A 373 -3.50 12.73 11.99
CA THR A 373 -3.71 12.37 10.58
C THR A 373 -3.67 10.86 10.39
N ALA A 374 -2.65 10.21 10.94
CA ALA A 374 -2.46 8.76 10.78
C ALA A 374 -3.54 7.92 11.47
N LEU A 375 -4.11 8.39 12.59
CA LEU A 375 -5.21 7.69 13.27
C LEU A 375 -6.45 7.52 12.36
N GLY A 376 -6.66 8.42 11.41
CA GLY A 376 -7.71 8.30 10.38
C GLY A 376 -7.38 7.32 9.25
N LEU A 377 -6.14 6.78 9.19
CA LEU A 377 -5.66 5.89 8.12
C LEU A 377 -5.57 4.42 8.57
N GLY A 378 -6.34 4.02 9.57
CA GLY A 378 -6.34 2.65 10.08
C GLY A 378 -6.74 1.63 9.02
N TRP A 379 -6.15 0.43 9.07
CA TRP A 379 -6.47 -0.67 8.16
C TRP A 379 -7.95 -1.04 8.15
N ASP A 380 -8.66 -0.88 9.26
CA ASP A 380 -10.09 -1.20 9.33
C ASP A 380 -10.91 -0.34 8.36
N THR A 381 -10.61 0.96 8.25
CA THR A 381 -11.24 1.87 7.28
C THR A 381 -10.96 1.44 5.84
N ILE A 382 -9.70 1.10 5.54
CA ILE A 382 -9.28 0.66 4.19
C ILE A 382 -9.95 -0.66 3.81
N VAL A 383 -9.98 -1.62 4.73
CA VAL A 383 -10.65 -2.92 4.53
C VAL A 383 -12.15 -2.72 4.31
N SER A 384 -12.78 -1.81 5.06
CA SER A 384 -14.21 -1.47 4.89
C SER A 384 -14.51 -0.92 3.51
N GLN A 385 -13.69 0.02 3.02
CA GLN A 385 -13.83 0.57 1.68
C GLN A 385 -13.62 -0.49 0.59
N PHE A 386 -12.61 -1.33 0.76
CA PHE A 386 -12.30 -2.41 -0.16
C PHE A 386 -13.45 -3.44 -0.22
N GLU A 387 -13.96 -3.88 0.95
CA GLU A 387 -15.12 -4.78 1.06
C GLU A 387 -16.34 -4.20 0.35
N ALA A 388 -16.67 -2.93 0.58
CA ALA A 388 -17.80 -2.27 -0.06
C ALA A 388 -17.71 -2.30 -1.59
N GLN A 389 -16.50 -2.08 -2.14
CA GLN A 389 -16.27 -2.16 -3.58
C GLN A 389 -16.41 -3.59 -4.12
N LEU A 390 -15.94 -4.61 -3.39
CA LEU A 390 -16.10 -6.00 -3.80
C LEU A 390 -17.58 -6.42 -3.80
N ARG A 391 -18.35 -6.03 -2.78
CA ARG A 391 -19.80 -6.29 -2.71
C ARG A 391 -20.53 -5.64 -3.88
N GLN A 392 -20.20 -4.40 -4.19
CA GLN A 392 -20.80 -3.69 -5.30
C GLN A 392 -20.53 -4.40 -6.64
N VAL A 393 -19.31 -4.88 -6.88
CA VAL A 393 -18.96 -5.63 -8.10
C VAL A 393 -19.73 -6.95 -8.19
N ARG A 394 -19.88 -7.69 -7.06
CA ARG A 394 -20.72 -8.88 -7.00
C ARG A 394 -22.16 -8.59 -7.37
N ASP A 395 -22.75 -7.55 -6.79
CA ASP A 395 -24.16 -7.22 -6.95
C ASP A 395 -24.47 -6.74 -8.38
N GLU A 396 -23.57 -5.95 -8.98
CA GLU A 396 -23.65 -5.52 -10.39
C GLU A 396 -23.63 -6.73 -11.35
N ALA A 397 -22.74 -7.71 -11.08
CA ALA A 397 -22.66 -8.92 -11.89
C ALA A 397 -23.91 -9.79 -11.75
N SER A 398 -24.43 -9.92 -10.53
CA SER A 398 -25.66 -10.68 -10.26
C SER A 398 -26.90 -10.04 -10.88
N ALA A 399 -26.93 -8.71 -10.98
CA ALA A 399 -28.03 -7.97 -11.63
C ALA A 399 -28.00 -8.15 -13.17
N SER A 400 -26.80 -8.22 -13.76
CA SER A 400 -26.67 -8.43 -15.21
C SER A 400 -27.00 -9.83 -15.69
N ASP A 401 -26.96 -10.83 -14.80
CA ASP A 401 -27.31 -12.22 -15.10
C ASP A 401 -28.83 -12.50 -14.94
N ARG A 402 -29.64 -11.58 -14.42
CA ARG A 402 -31.08 -11.75 -14.34
C ARG A 402 -31.69 -11.61 -15.73
N PRO A 403 -32.50 -12.60 -16.21
CA PRO A 403 -33.20 -12.47 -17.49
C PRO A 403 -34.13 -11.27 -17.43
N HIS A 404 -34.07 -10.43 -18.48
CA HIS A 404 -35.05 -9.35 -18.66
C HIS A 404 -36.46 -9.93 -18.54
N PRO A 405 -37.39 -9.36 -17.72
CA PRO A 405 -38.76 -9.79 -17.73
C PRO A 405 -39.30 -9.66 -19.15
N SER A 406 -39.72 -10.80 -19.73
CA SER A 406 -40.35 -10.84 -21.04
C SER A 406 -41.50 -9.83 -21.06
N ARG A 407 -41.43 -8.88 -22.00
CA ARG A 407 -42.56 -7.97 -22.27
C ARG A 407 -43.79 -8.85 -22.44
N SER A 408 -44.70 -8.80 -21.48
CA SER A 408 -46.00 -9.39 -21.64
C SER A 408 -46.64 -8.82 -22.90
N THR A 409 -46.84 -9.63 -23.89
CA THR A 409 -47.70 -9.36 -25.05
C THR A 409 -49.08 -9.06 -24.52
N GLN A 410 -49.48 -7.77 -24.52
CA GLN A 410 -50.89 -7.42 -24.34
C GLN A 410 -51.68 -8.06 -25.49
N PRO A 411 -52.77 -8.77 -25.21
CA PRO A 411 -53.64 -9.23 -26.26
C PRO A 411 -54.30 -8.02 -26.94
N SER A 412 -54.21 -7.99 -28.26
CA SER A 412 -54.87 -6.99 -29.11
C SER A 412 -56.38 -7.03 -28.86
N PRO A 413 -57.08 -5.92 -28.74
CA PRO A 413 -58.56 -5.92 -28.65
C PRO A 413 -59.09 -6.36 -29.99
N ALA A 414 -59.90 -7.45 -29.98
CA ALA A 414 -60.68 -7.89 -31.13
C ALA A 414 -61.70 -6.84 -31.51
N GLN A 415 -61.77 -6.50 -32.78
CA GLN A 415 -62.84 -5.78 -33.41
C GLN A 415 -64.02 -6.68 -33.64
#